data_82f1c95cd1502b255ff36df458801676
#
_entry.id   82f1c95cd1502b255ff36df458801676
#
_cell.length_a   1.000
_cell.length_b   1.000
_cell.length_c   1.000
_cell.angle_alpha   90.00
_cell.angle_beta   90.00
_cell.angle_gamma   90.00
#
_symmetry.space_group_name_H-M   'P 1'
#
loop_
_entity.id
_entity.type
_entity.pdbx_description
1 polymer ?
#
loop_
_entity_poly.entity_id
_entity_poly.type
_entity_poly.pdbx_seq_one_letter_code
_entity_poly.pdbx_strand_id
1 'polypeptide(L)'
;MKIGLPREYFGDGLSQSVRGALMRLLDGLKSRGATAIDVSLPNVSYAVAAYYIICTAEASSNLARYDGVKYGHRAGNASTLMDMYTRTRAEAFGAEVKRRIMVGTYVLSSGYYDAYYLKAARLRTLIARDFERAFTECDVILSPVAPTPAFKLHEKVSDPLQMYLTDIYTVSANLAGIPGISVPAGESDKLPIGAQFMAPKWREDTLLKAAYAAQCAGR
;
A
#
# COMPACT_ATOMS: atom_id res chain seq x y z
N MET A 1 19.98 15.32 -6.36
CA MET A 1 19.20 14.13 -5.95
C MET A 1 18.77 13.39 -7.20
N LYS A 2 19.02 12.08 -7.26
CA LYS A 2 18.63 11.23 -8.38
C LYS A 2 17.30 10.52 -8.07
N ILE A 3 16.30 10.73 -8.93
CA ILE A 3 14.93 10.25 -8.75
C ILE A 3 14.67 9.11 -9.72
N GLY A 4 14.36 7.92 -9.21
CA GLY A 4 13.95 6.75 -9.98
C GLY A 4 12.49 6.81 -10.37
N LEU A 5 12.16 6.51 -11.62
CA LEU A 5 10.80 6.40 -12.13
C LEU A 5 10.55 4.95 -12.55
N PRO A 6 9.80 4.16 -11.76
CA PRO A 6 9.49 2.79 -12.14
C PRO A 6 8.56 2.77 -13.35
N ARG A 7 9.02 2.19 -14.46
CA ARG A 7 8.22 2.10 -15.69
C ARG A 7 6.88 1.39 -15.48
N GLU A 8 6.84 0.44 -14.56
CA GLU A 8 5.65 -0.35 -14.22
C GLU A 8 4.55 0.51 -13.56
N TYR A 9 4.90 1.63 -12.95
CA TYR A 9 3.94 2.53 -12.31
C TYR A 9 3.42 3.64 -13.22
N PHE A 10 4.07 3.83 -14.37
CA PHE A 10 3.67 4.81 -15.38
C PHE A 10 3.11 4.16 -16.64
N GLY A 11 2.57 2.94 -16.54
CA GLY A 11 1.92 2.20 -17.62
C GLY A 11 0.47 2.60 -17.87
N ASP A 12 -0.23 1.68 -18.53
CA ASP A 12 -1.65 1.80 -18.85
C ASP A 12 -2.54 1.85 -17.64
N GLY A 13 -3.47 2.30 -17.27
CA GLY A 13 -4.25 2.31 -16.01
C GLY A 13 -3.95 3.52 -15.11
N LEU A 14 -2.88 4.26 -15.34
CA LEU A 14 -2.65 5.55 -14.69
C LEU A 14 -3.37 6.66 -15.47
N SER A 15 -4.29 7.40 -14.81
CA SER A 15 -5.01 8.48 -15.46
C SER A 15 -4.06 9.59 -15.95
N GLN A 16 -4.42 10.23 -17.06
CA GLN A 16 -3.61 11.32 -17.64
C GLN A 16 -3.48 12.52 -16.70
N SER A 17 -4.50 12.80 -15.89
CA SER A 17 -4.45 13.87 -14.89
C SER A 17 -3.41 13.61 -13.82
N VAL A 18 -3.35 12.38 -13.27
CA VAL A 18 -2.36 11.98 -12.28
C VAL A 18 -0.96 11.97 -12.90
N ARG A 19 -0.79 11.35 -14.07
CA ARG A 19 0.48 11.36 -14.80
C ARG A 19 0.98 12.78 -15.02
N GLY A 20 0.13 13.67 -15.55
CA GLY A 20 0.50 15.06 -15.83
C GLY A 20 0.90 15.84 -14.58
N ALA A 21 0.24 15.62 -13.45
CA ALA A 21 0.60 16.25 -12.18
C ALA A 21 1.99 15.80 -11.69
N LEU A 22 2.27 14.49 -11.75
CA LEU A 22 3.58 13.97 -11.35
C LEU A 22 4.71 14.47 -12.27
N MET A 23 4.46 14.54 -13.58
CA MET A 23 5.48 15.05 -14.52
C MET A 23 5.78 16.53 -14.29
N ARG A 24 4.77 17.37 -14.04
CA ARG A 24 4.99 18.79 -13.66
C ARG A 24 5.80 18.91 -12.37
N LEU A 25 5.48 18.10 -11.34
CA LEU A 25 6.26 18.07 -10.10
C LEU A 25 7.70 17.67 -10.36
N LEU A 26 7.93 16.65 -11.18
CA LEU A 26 9.26 16.18 -11.55
C LEU A 26 10.05 17.26 -12.30
N ASP A 27 9.42 17.98 -13.22
CA ASP A 27 10.07 19.08 -13.97
C ASP A 27 10.45 20.24 -13.03
N GLY A 28 9.59 20.56 -12.05
CA GLY A 28 9.90 21.49 -10.98
C GLY A 28 11.09 21.05 -10.10
N LEU A 29 11.24 19.77 -9.84
CA LEU A 29 12.40 19.21 -9.12
C LEU A 29 13.67 19.26 -9.99
N LYS A 30 13.57 18.95 -11.30
CA LYS A 30 14.69 19.03 -12.23
C LYS A 30 15.22 20.46 -12.38
N SER A 31 14.34 21.45 -12.42
CA SER A 31 14.77 22.86 -12.48
C SER A 31 15.56 23.30 -11.23
N ARG A 32 15.43 22.55 -10.14
CA ARG A 32 16.17 22.73 -8.88
C ARG A 32 17.38 21.80 -8.74
N GLY A 33 17.80 21.15 -9.83
CA GLY A 33 19.01 20.33 -9.88
C GLY A 33 18.81 18.84 -9.55
N ALA A 34 17.58 18.34 -9.50
CA ALA A 34 17.34 16.91 -9.48
C ALA A 34 17.54 16.29 -10.85
N THR A 35 17.90 15.01 -10.90
CA THR A 35 17.97 14.21 -12.14
C THR A 35 16.98 13.06 -12.04
N ALA A 36 16.41 12.65 -13.17
CA ALA A 36 15.50 11.52 -13.24
C ALA A 36 16.10 10.40 -14.07
N ILE A 37 15.87 9.16 -13.66
CA ILE A 37 16.24 7.95 -14.39
C ILE A 37 15.09 6.96 -14.39
N ASP A 38 14.97 6.17 -15.43
CA ASP A 38 14.05 5.04 -15.46
C ASP A 38 14.63 3.89 -14.64
N VAL A 39 13.79 3.28 -13.82
CA VAL A 39 14.11 2.06 -13.07
C VAL A 39 13.05 1.00 -13.35
N SER A 40 13.31 -0.25 -12.98
CA SER A 40 12.36 -1.35 -13.17
C SER A 40 12.12 -2.11 -11.87
N LEU A 41 10.84 -2.38 -11.59
CA LEU A 41 10.34 -3.14 -10.46
C LEU A 41 9.45 -4.30 -10.96
N PRO A 42 10.01 -5.31 -11.65
CA PRO A 42 9.23 -6.28 -12.43
C PRO A 42 8.25 -7.11 -11.61
N ASN A 43 8.51 -7.31 -10.31
CA ASN A 43 7.65 -8.13 -9.45
C ASN A 43 6.49 -7.34 -8.80
N VAL A 44 6.40 -6.00 -8.97
CA VAL A 44 5.31 -5.22 -8.36
C VAL A 44 3.94 -5.52 -8.96
N SER A 45 3.86 -6.10 -10.15
CA SER A 45 2.61 -6.59 -10.75
C SER A 45 1.90 -7.64 -9.87
N TYR A 46 2.63 -8.34 -9.03
CA TYR A 46 2.10 -9.32 -8.08
C TYR A 46 1.85 -8.76 -6.68
N ALA A 47 2.15 -7.48 -6.44
CA ALA A 47 2.15 -6.89 -5.10
C ALA A 47 0.77 -6.95 -4.44
N VAL A 48 -0.30 -6.61 -5.17
CA VAL A 48 -1.67 -6.63 -4.64
C VAL A 48 -2.05 -8.04 -4.18
N ALA A 49 -1.81 -9.06 -5.03
CA ALA A 49 -2.13 -10.45 -4.67
C ALA A 49 -1.30 -10.94 -3.46
N ALA A 50 0.01 -10.67 -3.43
CA ALA A 50 0.86 -11.04 -2.31
C ALA A 50 0.45 -10.33 -1.02
N TYR A 51 0.11 -9.04 -1.10
CA TYR A 51 -0.37 -8.25 0.04
C TYR A 51 -1.63 -8.86 0.65
N TYR A 52 -2.66 -9.15 -0.17
CA TYR A 52 -3.91 -9.68 0.36
C TYR A 52 -3.73 -11.04 1.04
N ILE A 53 -2.86 -11.89 0.55
CA ILE A 53 -2.55 -13.16 1.19
C ILE A 53 -1.84 -12.95 2.53
N ILE A 54 -0.77 -12.15 2.56
CA ILE A 54 0.05 -11.94 3.76
C ILE A 54 -0.73 -11.12 4.80
N CYS A 55 -1.34 -10.02 4.40
CA CYS A 55 -2.07 -9.14 5.30
C CYS A 55 -3.26 -9.84 5.97
N THR A 56 -4.03 -10.63 5.21
CA THR A 56 -5.16 -11.37 5.79
C THR A 56 -4.70 -12.50 6.72
N ALA A 57 -3.62 -13.19 6.38
CA ALA A 57 -3.01 -14.20 7.25
C ALA A 57 -2.55 -13.59 8.58
N GLU A 58 -1.80 -12.48 8.54
CA GLU A 58 -1.37 -11.76 9.73
C GLU A 58 -2.56 -11.19 10.52
N ALA A 59 -3.56 -10.62 9.84
CA ALA A 59 -4.75 -10.07 10.48
C ALA A 59 -5.54 -11.15 11.23
N SER A 60 -5.74 -12.33 10.63
CA SER A 60 -6.46 -13.43 11.27
C SER A 60 -5.78 -13.87 12.58
N SER A 61 -4.46 -13.94 12.60
CA SER A 61 -3.66 -14.28 13.76
C SER A 61 -3.65 -13.15 14.81
N ASN A 62 -3.38 -11.92 14.38
CA ASN A 62 -3.26 -10.77 15.29
C ASN A 62 -4.60 -10.39 15.93
N LEU A 63 -5.70 -10.44 15.18
CA LEU A 63 -7.03 -10.11 15.67
C LEU A 63 -7.68 -11.22 16.51
N ALA A 64 -7.07 -12.41 16.58
CA ALA A 64 -7.53 -13.49 17.48
C ALA A 64 -7.54 -13.07 18.96
N ARG A 65 -6.65 -12.16 19.36
CA ARG A 65 -6.54 -11.66 20.73
C ARG A 65 -7.66 -10.71 21.17
N TYR A 66 -8.49 -10.23 20.25
CA TYR A 66 -9.68 -9.42 20.57
C TYR A 66 -10.89 -10.32 20.83
N ASP A 67 -10.91 -10.92 21.99
CA ASP A 67 -11.87 -11.91 22.43
C ASP A 67 -12.83 -11.43 23.54
N GLY A 68 -12.67 -10.16 23.99
CA GLY A 68 -13.46 -9.54 25.05
C GLY A 68 -12.97 -9.88 26.47
N VAL A 69 -11.81 -10.52 26.63
CA VAL A 69 -11.26 -10.86 27.95
C VAL A 69 -10.36 -9.77 28.51
N LYS A 70 -9.28 -9.42 27.79
CA LYS A 70 -8.28 -8.46 28.31
C LYS A 70 -8.55 -7.03 27.88
N TYR A 71 -8.94 -6.80 26.64
CA TYR A 71 -9.13 -5.47 26.06
C TYR A 71 -10.05 -5.50 24.85
N GLY A 72 -10.50 -4.32 24.45
CA GLY A 72 -11.47 -4.15 23.38
C GLY A 72 -12.90 -4.26 23.86
N HIS A 73 -13.83 -4.33 22.92
CA HIS A 73 -15.25 -4.53 23.20
C HIS A 73 -15.50 -5.89 23.82
N ARG A 74 -16.42 -5.96 24.79
CA ARG A 74 -16.95 -7.19 25.38
C ARG A 74 -18.46 -7.19 25.29
N ALA A 75 -19.04 -8.22 24.70
CA ALA A 75 -20.49 -8.39 24.64
C ALA A 75 -21.10 -8.54 26.07
N GLY A 76 -22.17 -7.78 26.30
CA GLY A 76 -22.93 -7.89 27.55
C GLY A 76 -23.82 -9.12 27.59
N ASN A 77 -24.17 -9.58 28.82
CA ASN A 77 -25.16 -10.63 29.04
C ASN A 77 -24.90 -11.95 28.30
N ALA A 78 -23.63 -12.34 28.17
CA ALA A 78 -23.26 -13.61 27.58
C ALA A 78 -23.62 -14.78 28.58
N SER A 79 -24.23 -15.83 28.07
CA SER A 79 -24.68 -16.98 28.88
C SER A 79 -23.55 -17.98 29.14
N THR A 80 -22.59 -18.08 28.24
CA THR A 80 -21.42 -18.97 28.32
C THR A 80 -20.15 -18.25 27.82
N LEU A 81 -18.99 -18.83 28.11
CA LEU A 81 -17.71 -18.32 27.57
C LEU A 81 -17.72 -18.32 26.05
N MET A 82 -18.22 -19.34 25.40
CA MET A 82 -18.30 -19.41 23.94
C MET A 82 -19.26 -18.36 23.38
N ASP A 83 -20.41 -18.15 24.04
CA ASP A 83 -21.35 -17.08 23.65
C ASP A 83 -20.70 -15.70 23.78
N MET A 84 -19.94 -15.46 24.86
CA MET A 84 -19.18 -14.21 25.02
C MET A 84 -18.17 -13.98 23.87
N TYR A 85 -17.36 -14.96 23.51
CA TYR A 85 -16.41 -14.85 22.42
C TYR A 85 -17.10 -14.62 21.08
N THR A 86 -18.11 -15.40 20.77
CA THR A 86 -18.83 -15.33 19.50
C THR A 86 -19.51 -13.97 19.32
N ARG A 87 -20.25 -13.52 20.34
CA ARG A 87 -20.97 -12.25 20.30
C ARG A 87 -20.01 -11.06 20.29
N THR A 88 -18.98 -11.06 21.13
CA THR A 88 -17.95 -10.02 21.16
C THR A 88 -17.37 -9.79 19.77
N ARG A 89 -16.96 -10.85 19.09
CA ARG A 89 -16.35 -10.75 17.76
C ARG A 89 -17.37 -10.39 16.68
N ALA A 90 -18.63 -10.87 16.82
CA ALA A 90 -19.70 -10.52 15.91
C ALA A 90 -20.09 -9.04 15.98
N GLU A 91 -20.13 -8.47 17.18
CA GLU A 91 -20.51 -7.08 17.45
C GLU A 91 -19.35 -6.11 17.12
N ALA A 92 -18.11 -6.46 17.49
CA ALA A 92 -16.97 -5.57 17.42
C ALA A 92 -16.34 -5.45 16.03
N PHE A 93 -16.38 -6.51 15.22
CA PHE A 93 -15.75 -6.49 13.89
C PHE A 93 -16.75 -6.18 12.79
N GLY A 94 -16.45 -5.16 11.98
CA GLY A 94 -17.19 -4.86 10.76
C GLY A 94 -17.06 -5.96 9.69
N ALA A 95 -17.90 -5.89 8.67
CA ALA A 95 -17.99 -6.91 7.62
C ALA A 95 -16.66 -7.17 6.89
N GLU A 96 -15.90 -6.12 6.57
CA GLU A 96 -14.61 -6.26 5.88
C GLU A 96 -13.56 -6.93 6.77
N VAL A 97 -13.49 -6.58 8.05
CA VAL A 97 -12.57 -7.22 9.00
C VAL A 97 -12.89 -8.72 9.15
N LYS A 98 -14.16 -9.07 9.27
CA LYS A 98 -14.62 -10.48 9.31
C LYS A 98 -14.19 -11.24 8.05
N ARG A 99 -14.37 -10.64 6.87
CA ARG A 99 -13.93 -11.23 5.59
C ARG A 99 -12.43 -11.49 5.59
N ARG A 100 -11.61 -10.53 6.01
CA ARG A 100 -10.15 -10.69 6.09
C ARG A 100 -9.73 -11.78 7.08
N ILE A 101 -10.37 -11.87 8.24
CA ILE A 101 -10.12 -12.93 9.21
C ILE A 101 -10.43 -14.31 8.60
N MET A 102 -11.57 -14.45 7.91
CA MET A 102 -11.96 -15.71 7.26
C MET A 102 -10.96 -16.11 6.16
N VAL A 103 -10.62 -15.18 5.28
CA VAL A 103 -9.63 -15.42 4.21
C VAL A 103 -8.27 -15.80 4.80
N GLY A 104 -7.81 -15.08 5.82
CA GLY A 104 -6.54 -15.36 6.49
C GLY A 104 -6.50 -16.73 7.16
N THR A 105 -7.59 -17.11 7.83
CA THR A 105 -7.74 -18.44 8.44
C THR A 105 -7.66 -19.54 7.37
N TYR A 106 -8.30 -19.33 6.23
CA TYR A 106 -8.24 -20.26 5.10
C TYR A 106 -6.83 -20.38 4.54
N VAL A 107 -6.14 -19.25 4.30
CA VAL A 107 -4.77 -19.22 3.79
C VAL A 107 -3.77 -19.93 4.71
N LEU A 108 -3.98 -19.85 6.02
CA LEU A 108 -3.12 -20.50 7.02
C LEU A 108 -3.51 -21.96 7.31
N SER A 109 -4.60 -22.46 6.73
CA SER A 109 -5.04 -23.84 6.99
C SER A 109 -4.15 -24.88 6.30
N SER A 110 -4.19 -26.11 6.82
CA SER A 110 -3.44 -27.25 6.26
C SER A 110 -3.75 -27.45 4.78
N GLY A 111 -2.73 -27.67 3.97
CA GLY A 111 -2.82 -27.82 2.51
C GLY A 111 -2.82 -26.51 1.70
N TYR A 112 -3.15 -25.36 2.32
CA TYR A 112 -3.15 -24.06 1.66
C TYR A 112 -1.96 -23.17 2.05
N TYR A 113 -1.37 -23.42 3.21
CA TYR A 113 -0.23 -22.64 3.72
C TYR A 113 0.93 -22.59 2.73
N ASP A 114 1.36 -23.74 2.21
CA ASP A 114 2.48 -23.81 1.26
C ASP A 114 2.11 -23.22 -0.09
N ALA A 115 0.89 -23.49 -0.55
CA ALA A 115 0.41 -23.06 -1.86
C ALA A 115 0.20 -21.55 -1.96
N TYR A 116 -0.21 -20.89 -0.86
CA TYR A 116 -0.54 -19.48 -0.85
C TYR A 116 0.43 -18.66 0.00
N TYR A 117 0.50 -18.91 1.33
CA TYR A 117 1.27 -18.06 2.23
C TYR A 117 2.77 -18.08 1.93
N LEU A 118 3.39 -19.26 1.81
CA LEU A 118 4.81 -19.35 1.50
C LEU A 118 5.14 -18.80 0.11
N LYS A 119 4.26 -19.00 -0.87
CA LYS A 119 4.43 -18.40 -2.20
C LYS A 119 4.38 -16.88 -2.17
N ALA A 120 3.43 -16.31 -1.43
CA ALA A 120 3.34 -14.85 -1.24
C ALA A 120 4.55 -14.29 -0.47
N ALA A 121 5.04 -14.99 0.56
CA ALA A 121 6.25 -14.61 1.28
C ALA A 121 7.50 -14.60 0.39
N ARG A 122 7.64 -15.56 -0.52
CA ARG A 122 8.71 -15.57 -1.52
C ARG A 122 8.58 -14.40 -2.50
N LEU A 123 7.39 -14.09 -2.97
CA LEU A 123 7.13 -12.91 -3.81
C LEU A 123 7.47 -11.61 -3.10
N ARG A 124 7.12 -11.48 -1.81
CA ARG A 124 7.52 -10.34 -0.97
C ARG A 124 9.05 -10.13 -1.00
N THR A 125 9.81 -11.21 -0.90
CA THR A 125 11.29 -11.16 -0.97
C THR A 125 11.77 -10.67 -2.35
N LEU A 126 11.14 -11.10 -3.44
CA LEU A 126 11.49 -10.65 -4.79
C LEU A 126 11.15 -9.17 -4.99
N ILE A 127 9.99 -8.73 -4.51
CA ILE A 127 9.59 -7.31 -4.54
C ILE A 127 10.61 -6.46 -3.75
N ALA A 128 11.01 -6.87 -2.55
CA ALA A 128 12.01 -6.15 -1.76
C ALA A 128 13.35 -6.03 -2.51
N ARG A 129 13.80 -7.11 -3.16
CA ARG A 129 15.03 -7.10 -3.98
C ARG A 129 14.95 -6.19 -5.20
N ASP A 130 13.77 -6.04 -5.81
CA ASP A 130 13.60 -5.08 -6.92
C ASP A 130 13.86 -3.64 -6.44
N PHE A 131 13.32 -3.27 -5.28
CA PHE A 131 13.58 -1.96 -4.67
C PHE A 131 15.06 -1.80 -4.27
N GLU A 132 15.65 -2.80 -3.63
CA GLU A 132 17.08 -2.79 -3.27
C GLU A 132 17.96 -2.54 -4.50
N ARG A 133 17.68 -3.20 -5.62
CA ARG A 133 18.40 -2.99 -6.89
C ARG A 133 18.16 -1.58 -7.42
N ALA A 134 16.93 -1.11 -7.49
CA ALA A 134 16.61 0.23 -7.97
C ALA A 134 17.32 1.32 -7.15
N PHE A 135 17.44 1.15 -5.85
CA PHE A 135 18.16 2.08 -4.97
C PHE A 135 19.69 2.03 -5.09
N THR A 136 20.27 1.12 -5.85
CA THR A 136 21.68 1.22 -6.23
C THR A 136 21.91 2.30 -7.30
N GLU A 137 20.84 2.69 -8.01
CA GLU A 137 20.90 3.61 -9.13
C GLU A 137 20.31 4.99 -8.82
N CYS A 138 19.42 5.10 -7.80
CA CYS A 138 18.75 6.35 -7.42
C CYS A 138 18.70 6.55 -5.90
N ASP A 139 18.51 7.82 -5.49
CA ASP A 139 18.39 8.20 -4.08
C ASP A 139 16.97 7.97 -3.52
N VAL A 140 15.96 8.23 -4.35
CA VAL A 140 14.53 8.07 -4.05
C VAL A 140 13.78 7.62 -5.31
N ILE A 141 12.65 6.97 -5.10
CA ILE A 141 11.72 6.59 -6.16
C ILE A 141 10.48 7.50 -6.06
N LEU A 142 10.04 8.04 -7.20
CA LEU A 142 8.78 8.78 -7.34
C LEU A 142 7.73 7.88 -7.98
N SER A 143 6.54 7.84 -7.39
CA SER A 143 5.40 7.09 -7.92
C SER A 143 4.08 7.84 -7.71
N PRO A 144 3.00 7.46 -8.40
CA PRO A 144 1.64 7.83 -8.02
C PRO A 144 1.31 7.28 -6.63
N VAL A 145 0.33 7.89 -5.94
CA VAL A 145 -0.32 7.32 -4.75
C VAL A 145 -1.51 6.46 -5.15
N ALA A 146 -2.31 6.95 -6.09
CA ALA A 146 -3.49 6.26 -6.61
C ALA A 146 -3.56 6.42 -8.14
N PRO A 147 -4.23 5.50 -8.86
CA PRO A 147 -4.31 5.55 -10.31
C PRO A 147 -5.17 6.70 -10.85
N THR A 148 -6.11 7.18 -10.06
CA THR A 148 -7.05 8.25 -10.39
C THR A 148 -7.17 9.25 -9.25
N PRO A 149 -7.68 10.47 -9.47
CA PRO A 149 -8.18 11.32 -8.39
C PRO A 149 -9.24 10.60 -7.54
N ALA A 150 -9.67 11.21 -6.44
CA ALA A 150 -10.68 10.65 -5.56
C ALA A 150 -11.97 10.31 -6.35
N PHE A 151 -12.55 9.14 -6.07
CA PHE A 151 -13.83 8.70 -6.60
C PHE A 151 -14.99 9.18 -5.70
N LYS A 152 -16.22 9.15 -6.21
CA LYS A 152 -17.41 9.56 -5.45
C LYS A 152 -17.72 8.58 -4.32
N LEU A 153 -18.36 9.09 -3.27
CA LEU A 153 -18.84 8.22 -2.18
C LEU A 153 -19.75 7.13 -2.74
N HIS A 154 -19.53 5.90 -2.29
CA HIS A 154 -20.25 4.68 -2.69
C HIS A 154 -20.04 4.20 -4.15
N GLU A 155 -19.21 4.85 -4.95
CA GLU A 155 -18.99 4.48 -6.36
C GLU A 155 -18.35 3.09 -6.54
N LYS A 156 -17.45 2.67 -5.65
CA LYS A 156 -16.71 1.39 -5.74
C LYS A 156 -17.14 0.33 -4.72
N VAL A 157 -18.26 0.53 -4.03
CA VAL A 157 -18.70 -0.39 -2.95
C VAL A 157 -19.12 -1.76 -3.48
N SER A 158 -19.63 -1.81 -4.71
CA SER A 158 -20.15 -3.04 -5.34
C SER A 158 -19.06 -3.97 -5.89
N ASP A 159 -17.84 -3.47 -6.11
CA ASP A 159 -16.73 -4.25 -6.67
C ASP A 159 -15.49 -4.14 -5.78
N PRO A 160 -15.27 -5.12 -4.87
CA PRO A 160 -14.09 -5.14 -4.01
C PRO A 160 -12.77 -5.15 -4.77
N LEU A 161 -12.71 -5.75 -5.97
CA LEU A 161 -11.49 -5.81 -6.75
C LEU A 161 -11.07 -4.43 -7.26
N GLN A 162 -12.02 -3.62 -7.73
CA GLN A 162 -11.73 -2.24 -8.13
C GLN A 162 -11.26 -1.39 -6.95
N MET A 163 -11.81 -1.60 -5.76
CA MET A 163 -11.33 -0.94 -4.55
C MET A 163 -9.88 -1.35 -4.25
N TYR A 164 -9.56 -2.62 -4.36
CA TYR A 164 -8.21 -3.14 -4.10
C TYR A 164 -7.16 -2.63 -5.09
N LEU A 165 -7.54 -2.41 -6.34
CA LEU A 165 -6.62 -1.86 -7.34
C LEU A 165 -6.28 -0.37 -7.09
N THR A 166 -7.01 0.32 -6.23
CA THR A 166 -6.62 1.69 -5.83
C THR A 166 -5.31 1.73 -5.05
N ASP A 167 -4.92 0.64 -4.40
CA ASP A 167 -3.72 0.54 -3.56
C ASP A 167 -2.48 0.02 -4.32
N ILE A 168 -2.60 -0.18 -5.64
CA ILE A 168 -1.57 -0.84 -6.46
C ILE A 168 -0.17 -0.21 -6.33
N TYR A 169 -0.08 1.10 -6.08
CA TYR A 169 1.20 1.82 -5.97
C TYR A 169 1.75 1.88 -4.54
N THR A 170 0.94 1.61 -3.52
CA THR A 170 1.33 1.77 -2.11
C THR A 170 1.67 0.46 -1.42
N VAL A 171 1.00 -0.65 -1.79
CA VAL A 171 1.20 -1.95 -1.15
C VAL A 171 2.62 -2.50 -1.30
N SER A 172 3.30 -2.17 -2.40
CA SER A 172 4.66 -2.65 -2.66
C SER A 172 5.69 -2.09 -1.70
N ALA A 173 5.56 -0.83 -1.29
CA ALA A 173 6.41 -0.21 -0.27
C ALA A 173 6.26 -0.93 1.09
N ASN A 174 5.01 -1.28 1.46
CA ASN A 174 4.71 -2.06 2.66
C ASN A 174 5.32 -3.46 2.61
N LEU A 175 5.21 -4.15 1.47
CA LEU A 175 5.80 -5.47 1.28
C LEU A 175 7.32 -5.43 1.32
N ALA A 176 7.94 -4.42 0.73
CA ALA A 176 9.39 -4.23 0.75
C ALA A 176 9.93 -3.76 2.11
N GLY A 177 9.06 -3.20 2.97
CA GLY A 177 9.44 -2.66 4.28
C GLY A 177 10.36 -1.44 4.16
N ILE A 178 10.04 -0.54 3.24
CA ILE A 178 10.77 0.71 2.99
C ILE A 178 9.95 1.93 3.41
N PRO A 179 10.59 3.04 3.80
CA PRO A 179 9.89 4.26 4.14
C PRO A 179 9.29 4.93 2.90
N GLY A 180 8.07 5.46 3.04
CA GLY A 180 7.37 6.20 2.00
C GLY A 180 6.66 7.43 2.56
N ILE A 181 6.52 8.46 1.74
CA ILE A 181 5.80 9.69 2.09
C ILE A 181 4.96 10.15 0.90
N SER A 182 3.74 10.58 1.17
CA SER A 182 2.88 11.23 0.19
C SER A 182 2.93 12.73 0.34
N VAL A 183 3.06 13.44 -0.77
CA VAL A 183 3.04 14.90 -0.85
C VAL A 183 2.06 15.36 -1.94
N PRO A 184 1.46 16.55 -1.82
CA PRO A 184 0.65 17.12 -2.89
C PRO A 184 1.47 17.32 -4.18
N ALA A 185 0.90 16.90 -5.32
CA ALA A 185 1.51 17.06 -6.65
C ALA A 185 0.70 17.98 -7.58
N GLY A 186 -0.42 18.49 -7.10
CA GLY A 186 -1.35 19.32 -7.85
C GLY A 186 -2.78 18.86 -7.67
N GLU A 187 -3.64 19.24 -8.60
CA GLU A 187 -5.07 18.91 -8.58
C GLU A 187 -5.62 18.63 -9.98
N SER A 188 -6.74 17.94 -10.05
CA SER A 188 -7.59 17.78 -11.22
C SER A 188 -9.04 17.92 -10.78
N ASP A 189 -9.81 18.78 -11.47
CA ASP A 189 -11.22 19.05 -11.14
C ASP A 189 -11.43 19.42 -9.66
N LYS A 190 -10.50 20.21 -9.08
CA LYS A 190 -10.45 20.61 -7.67
C LYS A 190 -10.23 19.42 -6.69
N LEU A 191 -9.87 18.26 -7.18
CA LEU A 191 -9.51 17.10 -6.35
C LEU A 191 -7.97 17.00 -6.26
N PRO A 192 -7.41 16.86 -5.05
CA PRO A 192 -5.97 16.79 -4.87
C PRO A 192 -5.39 15.50 -5.47
N ILE A 193 -4.19 15.61 -6.03
CA ILE A 193 -3.38 14.49 -6.51
C ILE A 193 -2.16 14.36 -5.61
N GLY A 194 -1.89 13.16 -5.13
CA GLY A 194 -0.71 12.82 -4.35
C GLY A 194 0.41 12.24 -5.21
N ALA A 195 1.65 12.64 -4.89
CA ALA A 195 2.86 11.95 -5.31
C ALA A 195 3.45 11.20 -4.12
N GLN A 196 3.92 9.98 -4.34
CA GLN A 196 4.61 9.19 -3.33
C GLN A 196 6.11 9.20 -3.61
N PHE A 197 6.91 9.53 -2.59
CA PHE A 197 8.35 9.26 -2.59
C PHE A 197 8.62 8.04 -1.69
N MET A 198 9.55 7.21 -2.13
CA MET A 198 10.06 6.06 -1.37
C MET A 198 11.58 6.16 -1.31
N ALA A 199 12.18 5.77 -0.19
CA ALA A 199 13.63 5.77 0.02
C ALA A 199 14.10 4.40 0.52
N PRO A 200 15.42 4.12 0.46
CA PRO A 200 15.98 2.92 1.08
C PRO A 200 15.64 2.83 2.57
N LYS A 201 15.68 1.62 3.12
CA LYS A 201 15.52 1.39 4.57
C LYS A 201 16.45 2.31 5.37
N TRP A 202 15.92 2.90 6.43
CA TRP A 202 16.67 3.79 7.35
C TRP A 202 17.18 5.10 6.71
N ARG A 203 16.58 5.49 5.55
CA ARG A 203 16.92 6.75 4.88
C ARG A 203 15.76 7.74 4.89
N GLU A 204 15.07 7.85 6.01
CA GLU A 204 13.99 8.83 6.24
C GLU A 204 14.51 10.27 6.09
N ASP A 205 15.80 10.52 6.37
CA ASP A 205 16.44 11.82 6.13
C ASP A 205 16.39 12.22 4.65
N THR A 206 16.70 11.27 3.76
CA THR A 206 16.66 11.48 2.31
C THR A 206 15.22 11.64 1.82
N LEU A 207 14.30 10.83 2.37
CA LEU A 207 12.88 10.89 2.07
C LEU A 207 12.27 12.26 2.42
N LEU A 208 12.54 12.77 3.63
CA LEU A 208 12.07 14.07 4.09
C LEU A 208 12.64 15.24 3.26
N LYS A 209 13.92 15.15 2.86
CA LYS A 209 14.53 16.14 1.94
C LYS A 209 13.85 16.15 0.58
N ALA A 210 13.50 14.97 0.03
CA ALA A 210 12.78 14.87 -1.23
C ALA A 210 11.37 15.48 -1.11
N ALA A 211 10.65 15.15 -0.05
CA ALA A 211 9.31 15.66 0.23
C ALA A 211 9.30 17.19 0.38
N TYR A 212 10.26 17.73 1.14
CA TYR A 212 10.40 19.18 1.29
C TYR A 212 10.71 19.89 -0.04
N ALA A 213 11.64 19.33 -0.84
CA ALA A 213 11.95 19.85 -2.16
C ALA A 213 10.72 19.84 -3.08
N ALA A 214 9.90 18.79 -3.02
CA ALA A 214 8.66 18.70 -3.78
C ALA A 214 7.64 19.76 -3.38
N GLN A 215 7.44 20.00 -2.08
CA GLN A 215 6.56 21.09 -1.60
C GLN A 215 7.03 22.48 -2.04
N CYS A 216 8.34 22.69 -2.12
CA CYS A 216 8.90 23.95 -2.60
C CYS A 216 8.81 24.08 -4.14
N ALA A 217 8.78 22.97 -4.88
CA ALA A 217 8.66 22.97 -6.34
C ALA A 217 7.21 23.17 -6.81
N GLY A 218 6.23 22.84 -5.99
CA GLY A 218 4.79 23.00 -6.26
C GLY A 218 4.23 24.39 -5.92
N ARG A 219 5.08 25.28 -5.39
CA ARG A 219 4.75 26.71 -5.13
C ARG A 219 5.28 27.58 -6.26
#